data_1512bff292d9ae20aa4009e1b321e433
#
_entry.id   1512bff292d9ae20aa4009e1b321e433
#
_cell.length_a   1.000
_cell.length_b   1.000
_cell.length_c   1.000
_cell.angle_alpha   90.00
_cell.angle_beta   90.00
_cell.angle_gamma   90.00
#
_symmetry.space_group_name_H-M   'P 1'
#
loop_
_entity.id
_entity.type
_entity.pdbx_description
1 polymer ?
#
loop_
_entity_poly.entity_id
_entity_poly.type
_entity_poly.pdbx_seq_one_letter_code
_entity_poly.pdbx_strand_id
1 'polypeptide(L)'
;MKRKYIVCLLAILIIPGLFTQGLAFVEWNTHKTLKLDTQPLDVAVSKSGNLIFVLTKSGKILIYSSDGKLKDKIDVGNHVDQIKSGPGEEWLFLSSRKNKTVEILHVDFIQDINISGSPFKGVENAPIAIAVFSDFQ
;
A
#
# COMPACT_ATOMS: atom_id res chain seq x y z
N MET A 1 28.75 67.57 -22.82
CA MET A 1 29.21 66.21 -22.44
C MET A 1 28.35 65.53 -21.42
N LYS A 2 27.30 66.10 -20.86
CA LYS A 2 26.48 65.51 -19.83
C LYS A 2 25.23 64.66 -20.33
N ARG A 3 24.87 64.75 -21.59
CA ARG A 3 23.70 64.10 -22.22
C ARG A 3 23.94 62.63 -22.63
N LYS A 4 25.19 62.27 -22.90
CA LYS A 4 25.52 60.91 -23.36
C LYS A 4 25.52 59.87 -22.26
N TYR A 5 25.75 60.22 -20.99
CA TYR A 5 25.77 59.30 -19.85
C TYR A 5 24.38 58.95 -19.32
N ILE A 6 23.39 59.84 -19.57
CA ILE A 6 21.99 59.61 -19.15
C ILE A 6 21.35 58.49 -20.00
N VAL A 7 21.70 58.42 -21.28
CA VAL A 7 21.18 57.39 -22.18
C VAL A 7 21.76 56.01 -21.86
N CYS A 8 23.02 55.92 -21.44
CA CYS A 8 23.63 54.66 -21.00
C CYS A 8 23.07 54.18 -19.65
N LEU A 9 22.69 55.06 -18.73
CA LEU A 9 22.16 54.73 -17.43
C LEU A 9 20.70 54.25 -17.53
N LEU A 10 19.94 54.71 -18.54
CA LEU A 10 18.56 54.24 -18.78
C LEU A 10 18.52 52.91 -19.51
N ALA A 11 19.57 52.51 -20.22
CA ALA A 11 19.65 51.23 -20.93
C ALA A 11 19.96 50.05 -19.99
N ILE A 12 20.50 50.31 -18.79
CA ILE A 12 20.81 49.26 -17.81
C ILE A 12 19.58 48.85 -16.96
N LEU A 13 18.53 49.66 -16.95
CA LEU A 13 17.34 49.45 -16.15
C LEU A 13 16.26 48.59 -16.83
N ILE A 14 16.47 48.14 -18.07
CA ILE A 14 15.53 47.31 -18.83
C ILE A 14 16.19 45.97 -19.15
N ILE A 15 16.63 45.27 -18.11
CA ILE A 15 16.77 43.83 -18.17
C ILE A 15 15.57 43.28 -17.41
N PRO A 16 14.43 42.96 -18.06
CA PRO A 16 13.40 42.18 -17.44
C PRO A 16 14.08 40.85 -17.13
N GLY A 17 14.17 40.51 -15.84
CA GLY A 17 14.67 39.25 -15.41
C GLY A 17 13.90 38.16 -16.15
N LEU A 18 14.57 37.44 -17.03
CA LEU A 18 14.10 36.21 -17.63
C LEU A 18 13.97 35.20 -16.49
N PHE A 19 12.87 35.30 -15.71
CA PHE A 19 12.43 34.23 -14.86
C PHE A 19 12.03 33.10 -15.79
N THR A 20 12.97 32.22 -16.10
CA THR A 20 12.64 30.95 -16.69
C THR A 20 11.83 30.20 -15.66
N GLN A 21 10.50 30.23 -15.80
CA GLN A 21 9.62 29.34 -15.05
C GLN A 21 9.95 27.92 -15.50
N GLY A 22 10.62 27.19 -14.64
CA GLY A 22 10.84 25.77 -14.86
C GLY A 22 9.48 25.08 -14.89
N LEU A 23 9.08 24.58 -16.06
CA LEU A 23 7.89 23.74 -16.18
C LEU A 23 8.25 22.38 -15.57
N ALA A 24 7.64 22.05 -14.43
CA ALA A 24 7.73 20.72 -13.87
C ALA A 24 6.80 19.80 -14.66
N PHE A 25 7.35 18.77 -15.27
CA PHE A 25 6.60 17.73 -15.95
C PHE A 25 6.48 16.54 -15.01
N VAL A 26 5.29 15.93 -14.96
CA VAL A 26 5.07 14.68 -14.23
C VAL A 26 5.28 13.53 -15.21
N GLU A 27 6.32 12.76 -14.98
CA GLU A 27 6.52 11.47 -15.65
C GLU A 27 5.87 10.37 -14.85
N TRP A 28 5.18 9.47 -15.52
CA TRP A 28 4.54 8.31 -14.89
C TRP A 28 4.77 7.06 -15.71
N ASN A 29 4.86 5.94 -15.04
CA ASN A 29 4.87 4.63 -15.66
C ASN A 29 4.03 3.65 -14.85
N THR A 30 3.49 2.63 -15.51
CA THR A 30 2.79 1.54 -14.83
C THR A 30 3.81 0.53 -14.33
N HIS A 31 4.05 0.53 -13.01
CA HIS A 31 4.98 -0.42 -12.39
C HIS A 31 4.49 -1.86 -12.53
N LYS A 32 3.22 -2.12 -12.25
CA LYS A 32 2.62 -3.45 -12.36
C LYS A 32 1.10 -3.37 -12.55
N THR A 33 0.55 -4.34 -13.30
CA THR A 33 -0.89 -4.53 -13.45
C THR A 33 -1.28 -5.88 -12.84
N LEU A 34 -2.21 -5.86 -11.88
CA LEU A 34 -2.79 -7.08 -11.31
C LEU A 34 -3.98 -7.51 -12.17
N LYS A 35 -3.94 -8.75 -12.67
CA LYS A 35 -5.07 -9.34 -13.40
C LYS A 35 -5.97 -10.05 -12.39
N LEU A 36 -7.25 -9.73 -12.41
CA LEU A 36 -8.26 -10.25 -11.50
C LEU A 36 -9.29 -11.06 -12.29
N ASP A 37 -9.80 -12.12 -11.66
CA ASP A 37 -10.84 -12.96 -12.26
C ASP A 37 -12.23 -12.30 -12.17
N THR A 38 -12.39 -11.32 -11.29
CA THR A 38 -13.65 -10.60 -11.06
C THR A 38 -13.42 -9.11 -10.96
N GLN A 39 -14.48 -8.33 -11.19
CA GLN A 39 -14.44 -6.88 -11.17
C GLN A 39 -13.98 -6.35 -9.79
N PRO A 40 -12.93 -5.52 -9.72
CA PRO A 40 -12.58 -4.82 -8.51
C PRO A 40 -13.63 -3.75 -8.19
N LEU A 41 -13.94 -3.61 -6.90
CA LEU A 41 -14.84 -2.56 -6.39
C LEU A 41 -14.04 -1.46 -5.70
N ASP A 42 -13.04 -1.85 -4.90
CA ASP A 42 -12.25 -0.90 -4.12
C ASP A 42 -10.86 -1.47 -3.80
N VAL A 43 -9.93 -0.59 -3.46
CA VAL A 43 -8.55 -0.94 -3.13
C VAL A 43 -8.11 -0.18 -1.89
N ALA A 44 -7.50 -0.89 -0.94
CA ALA A 44 -6.83 -0.31 0.21
C ALA A 44 -5.38 -0.81 0.29
N VAL A 45 -4.52 -0.04 0.92
CA VAL A 45 -3.11 -0.40 1.09
C VAL A 45 -2.77 -0.32 2.57
N SER A 46 -2.01 -1.28 3.08
CA SER A 46 -1.55 -1.27 4.47
C SER A 46 -0.66 -0.06 4.76
N LYS A 47 -0.50 0.31 6.01
CA LYS A 47 0.27 1.49 6.42
C LYS A 47 1.73 1.46 5.95
N SER A 48 2.36 0.30 5.95
CA SER A 48 3.73 0.11 5.44
C SER A 48 3.84 0.09 3.91
N GLY A 49 2.69 -0.06 3.21
CA GLY A 49 2.67 -0.27 1.76
C GLY A 49 2.99 -1.71 1.33
N ASN A 50 3.19 -2.63 2.27
CA ASN A 50 3.60 -4.01 1.97
C ASN A 50 2.45 -4.90 1.48
N LEU A 51 1.21 -4.52 1.83
CA LEU A 51 0.00 -5.26 1.46
C LEU A 51 -0.97 -4.39 0.68
N ILE A 52 -1.55 -4.98 -0.34
CA ILE A 52 -2.59 -4.38 -1.17
C ILE A 52 -3.84 -5.25 -1.03
N PHE A 53 -4.92 -4.66 -0.57
CA PHE A 53 -6.22 -5.30 -0.41
C PHE A 53 -7.13 -4.88 -1.55
N VAL A 54 -7.66 -5.84 -2.30
CA VAL A 54 -8.56 -5.57 -3.43
C VAL A 54 -9.91 -6.20 -3.15
N LEU A 55 -10.91 -5.36 -2.90
CA LEU A 55 -12.29 -5.81 -2.78
C LEU A 55 -12.85 -6.10 -4.17
N THR A 56 -13.48 -7.25 -4.31
CA THR A 56 -14.07 -7.68 -5.59
C THR A 56 -15.59 -7.76 -5.53
N LYS A 57 -16.24 -7.68 -6.66
CA LYS A 57 -17.71 -7.81 -6.78
C LYS A 57 -18.24 -9.16 -6.29
N SER A 58 -17.41 -10.19 -6.27
CA SER A 58 -17.77 -11.50 -5.71
C SER A 58 -17.77 -11.55 -4.18
N GLY A 59 -17.54 -10.42 -3.51
CA GLY A 59 -17.52 -10.34 -2.05
C GLY A 59 -16.24 -10.88 -1.42
N LYS A 60 -15.14 -10.87 -2.16
CA LYS A 60 -13.83 -11.30 -1.67
C LYS A 60 -12.86 -10.14 -1.61
N ILE A 61 -12.03 -10.13 -0.57
CA ILE A 61 -10.85 -9.30 -0.50
C ILE A 61 -9.65 -10.17 -0.88
N LEU A 62 -8.99 -9.80 -1.98
CA LEU A 62 -7.73 -10.41 -2.40
C LEU A 62 -6.58 -9.64 -1.78
N ILE A 63 -5.65 -10.35 -1.14
CA ILE A 63 -4.51 -9.76 -0.44
C ILE A 63 -3.27 -10.02 -1.26
N TYR A 64 -2.66 -8.95 -1.73
CA TYR A 64 -1.41 -9.00 -2.49
C TYR A 64 -0.27 -8.39 -1.68
N SER A 65 0.94 -8.91 -1.88
CA SER A 65 2.16 -8.21 -1.49
C SER A 65 2.47 -7.06 -2.45
N SER A 66 3.31 -6.12 -2.03
CA SER A 66 3.72 -4.96 -2.85
C SER A 66 4.34 -5.34 -4.20
N ASP A 67 4.98 -6.53 -4.30
CA ASP A 67 5.47 -7.08 -5.56
C ASP A 67 4.36 -7.69 -6.43
N GLY A 68 3.10 -7.64 -5.97
CA GLY A 68 1.91 -8.08 -6.69
C GLY A 68 1.69 -9.59 -6.71
N LYS A 69 2.25 -10.33 -5.78
CA LYS A 69 1.92 -11.74 -5.58
C LYS A 69 0.70 -11.87 -4.70
N LEU A 70 -0.24 -12.71 -5.10
CA LEU A 70 -1.39 -13.04 -4.26
C LEU A 70 -0.90 -13.83 -3.03
N LYS A 71 -1.20 -13.30 -1.84
CA LYS A 71 -0.89 -13.92 -0.55
C LYS A 71 -2.03 -14.78 -0.06
N ASP A 72 -3.23 -14.22 -0.05
CA ASP A 72 -4.43 -14.87 0.48
C ASP A 72 -5.69 -14.19 -0.03
N LYS A 73 -6.86 -14.72 0.37
CA LYS A 73 -8.17 -14.17 0.08
C LYS A 73 -9.11 -14.37 1.26
N ILE A 74 -9.93 -13.36 1.55
CA ILE A 74 -10.94 -13.38 2.61
C ILE A 74 -12.31 -13.24 1.94
N ASP A 75 -13.29 -14.06 2.34
CA ASP A 75 -14.68 -13.92 1.94
C ASP A 75 -15.39 -13.01 2.94
N VAL A 76 -15.84 -11.86 2.48
CA VAL A 76 -16.53 -10.85 3.29
C VAL A 76 -17.98 -10.65 2.87
N GLY A 77 -18.42 -11.41 1.87
CA GLY A 77 -19.76 -11.31 1.32
C GLY A 77 -19.93 -10.13 0.35
N ASN A 78 -20.88 -10.28 -0.57
CA ASN A 78 -21.15 -9.33 -1.65
C ASN A 78 -21.92 -8.07 -1.23
N HIS A 79 -22.14 -7.88 0.05
CA HIS A 79 -22.79 -6.68 0.62
C HIS A 79 -21.80 -5.55 0.89
N VAL A 80 -20.50 -5.84 0.92
CA VAL A 80 -19.45 -4.85 1.16
C VAL A 80 -19.22 -4.02 -0.10
N ASP A 81 -19.25 -2.70 0.06
CA ASP A 81 -19.08 -1.75 -1.04
C ASP A 81 -17.69 -1.12 -1.09
N GLN A 82 -17.08 -0.92 0.07
CA GLN A 82 -15.80 -0.22 0.22
C GLN A 82 -14.98 -0.81 1.35
N ILE A 83 -13.66 -0.68 1.20
CA ILE A 83 -12.67 -1.05 2.21
C ILE A 83 -11.74 0.13 2.49
N LYS A 84 -11.27 0.26 3.73
CA LYS A 84 -10.23 1.22 4.12
C LYS A 84 -9.27 0.57 5.09
N SER A 85 -8.00 0.88 4.96
CA SER A 85 -7.00 0.48 5.96
C SER A 85 -7.19 1.28 7.25
N GLY A 86 -7.07 0.58 8.35
CA GLY A 86 -7.07 1.16 9.69
C GLY A 86 -5.66 1.55 10.17
N PRO A 87 -5.53 1.88 11.45
CA PRO A 87 -4.23 2.10 12.06
C PRO A 87 -3.45 0.79 12.14
N GLY A 88 -2.21 0.80 11.67
CA GLY A 88 -1.36 -0.40 11.61
C GLY A 88 -1.52 -1.19 10.32
N GLU A 89 -1.10 -2.46 10.33
CA GLU A 89 -1.07 -3.35 9.17
C GLU A 89 -2.29 -4.27 9.09
N GLU A 90 -2.96 -4.46 10.22
CA GLU A 90 -3.86 -5.58 10.50
C GLU A 90 -5.34 -5.20 10.46
N TRP A 91 -5.65 -3.89 10.44
CA TRP A 91 -7.04 -3.43 10.54
C TRP A 91 -7.58 -2.99 9.19
N LEU A 92 -8.76 -3.51 8.84
CA LEU A 92 -9.55 -3.07 7.70
C LEU A 92 -10.95 -2.66 8.16
N PHE A 93 -11.43 -1.56 7.64
CA PHE A 93 -12.80 -1.10 7.79
C PHE A 93 -13.57 -1.43 6.51
N LEU A 94 -14.64 -2.17 6.65
CA LEU A 94 -15.52 -2.58 5.59
C LEU A 94 -16.85 -1.83 5.73
N SER A 95 -17.29 -1.18 4.69
CA SER A 95 -18.58 -0.50 4.72
C SER A 95 -19.58 -1.10 3.74
N SER A 96 -20.83 -1.21 4.18
CA SER A 96 -21.95 -1.66 3.39
C SER A 96 -23.06 -0.61 3.40
N ARG A 97 -23.31 -0.01 2.26
CA ARG A 97 -24.42 0.92 2.08
C ARG A 97 -25.76 0.19 2.13
N LYS A 98 -25.80 -1.01 1.58
CA LYS A 98 -27.01 -1.86 1.58
C LYS A 98 -27.44 -2.21 3.00
N ASN A 99 -26.51 -2.67 3.82
CA ASN A 99 -26.79 -3.10 5.19
C ASN A 99 -26.70 -1.94 6.19
N LYS A 100 -26.20 -0.76 5.77
CA LYS A 100 -25.95 0.41 6.63
C LYS A 100 -25.01 0.06 7.79
N THR A 101 -23.97 -0.73 7.52
CA THR A 101 -22.99 -1.22 8.51
C THR A 101 -21.59 -0.76 8.17
N VAL A 102 -20.76 -0.63 9.20
CA VAL A 102 -19.30 -0.61 9.12
C VAL A 102 -18.81 -1.75 9.99
N GLU A 103 -18.05 -2.65 9.39
CA GLU A 103 -17.43 -3.77 10.07
C GLU A 103 -15.93 -3.49 10.23
N ILE A 104 -15.38 -3.89 11.35
CA ILE A 104 -13.95 -3.77 11.65
C ILE A 104 -13.35 -5.15 11.58
N LEU A 105 -12.51 -5.38 10.58
CA LEU A 105 -11.84 -6.65 10.36
C LEU A 105 -10.40 -6.57 10.85
N HIS A 106 -10.00 -7.56 11.65
CA HIS A 106 -8.61 -7.77 12.03
C HIS A 106 -8.04 -8.92 11.18
N VAL A 107 -6.90 -8.70 10.53
CA VAL A 107 -6.26 -9.65 9.62
C VAL A 107 -4.95 -10.09 10.21
N ASP A 108 -4.88 -11.33 10.69
CA ASP A 108 -3.67 -11.97 11.18
C ASP A 108 -3.10 -12.93 10.14
N PHE A 109 -1.81 -12.83 9.86
CA PHE A 109 -1.11 -13.79 9.00
C PHE A 109 -0.51 -14.90 9.83
N ILE A 110 -1.17 -16.06 9.84
CA ILE A 110 -0.65 -17.27 10.48
C ILE A 110 0.41 -17.88 9.56
N GLN A 111 1.62 -18.02 10.05
CA GLN A 111 2.69 -18.72 9.34
C GLN A 111 2.77 -20.14 9.85
N ASP A 112 2.57 -21.12 8.95
CA ASP A 112 2.90 -22.50 9.24
C ASP A 112 4.42 -22.66 9.24
N ILE A 113 4.97 -22.91 10.42
CA ILE A 113 6.40 -23.16 10.58
C ILE A 113 6.62 -24.67 10.45
N ASN A 114 7.29 -25.09 9.38
CA ASN A 114 7.70 -26.48 9.24
C ASN A 114 8.85 -26.78 10.21
N ILE A 115 8.52 -27.51 11.27
CA ILE A 115 9.48 -27.96 12.29
C ILE A 115 10.00 -29.38 12.02
N SER A 116 9.67 -29.98 10.87
CA SER A 116 10.13 -31.33 10.52
C SER A 116 11.66 -31.36 10.45
N GLY A 117 12.28 -32.27 11.18
CA GLY A 117 13.73 -32.41 11.26
C GLY A 117 14.41 -31.43 12.23
N SER A 118 13.67 -30.55 12.89
CA SER A 118 14.22 -29.71 13.96
C SER A 118 14.37 -30.53 15.24
N PRO A 119 15.46 -30.36 16.01
CA PRO A 119 15.60 -31.01 17.31
C PRO A 119 14.49 -30.52 18.25
N PHE A 120 13.80 -31.42 18.91
CA PHE A 120 12.76 -31.08 19.88
C PHE A 120 13.02 -31.74 21.23
N LYS A 121 12.47 -31.13 22.29
CA LYS A 121 12.53 -31.64 23.64
C LYS A 121 11.10 -31.76 24.18
N GLY A 122 10.70 -32.95 24.56
CA GLY A 122 9.36 -33.22 25.11
C GLY A 122 8.66 -34.37 24.41
N VAL A 123 7.34 -34.42 24.59
CA VAL A 123 6.47 -35.45 24.01
C VAL A 123 6.11 -35.05 22.58
N GLU A 124 6.28 -35.94 21.62
CA GLU A 124 6.08 -35.68 20.19
C GLU A 124 4.68 -35.18 19.85
N ASN A 125 3.65 -35.63 20.55
CA ASN A 125 2.25 -35.26 20.34
C ASN A 125 1.74 -34.28 21.43
N ALA A 126 2.57 -33.39 21.93
CA ALA A 126 2.14 -32.38 22.88
C ALA A 126 1.07 -31.45 22.28
N PRO A 127 0.01 -31.09 23.03
CA PRO A 127 -1.04 -30.19 22.51
C PRO A 127 -0.57 -28.76 22.29
N ILE A 128 0.59 -28.39 22.81
CA ILE A 128 1.21 -27.07 22.65
C ILE A 128 2.70 -27.27 22.35
N ALA A 129 3.19 -26.66 21.30
CA ALA A 129 4.61 -26.59 20.96
C ALA A 129 5.11 -25.14 21.00
N ILE A 130 6.31 -24.92 21.53
CA ILE A 130 6.99 -23.63 21.54
C ILE A 130 8.22 -23.76 20.63
N ALA A 131 8.24 -23.00 19.54
CA ALA A 131 9.39 -22.90 18.67
C ALA A 131 10.31 -21.77 19.13
N VAL A 132 11.59 -22.06 19.34
CA VAL A 132 12.60 -21.07 19.70
C VAL A 132 13.59 -20.96 18.54
N PHE A 133 13.72 -19.76 18.00
CA PHE A 133 14.74 -19.43 17.00
C PHE A 133 15.91 -18.75 17.72
N SER A 134 17.09 -19.38 17.69
CA SER A 134 18.31 -18.77 18.21
C SER A 134 19.32 -18.66 17.09
N ASP A 135 19.86 -17.47 16.92
CA ASP A 135 21.02 -17.23 16.04
C ASP A 135 22.27 -17.43 16.89
N PHE A 136 23.09 -18.40 16.51
CA PHE A 136 24.40 -18.62 17.12
C PHE A 136 25.42 -17.83 16.28
N GLN A 137 25.79 -16.66 16.74
CA GLN A 137 26.93 -15.91 16.21
C GLN A 137 28.21 -16.41 16.85
#